data_14e97ee3318062c2f8eb780dc2f9f8cb
#
_entry.id   14e97ee3318062c2f8eb780dc2f9f8cb
#
_cell.length_a   1.000
_cell.length_b   1.000
_cell.length_c   1.000
_cell.angle_alpha   90.00
_cell.angle_beta   90.00
_cell.angle_gamma   90.00
#
_symmetry.space_group_name_H-M   'P 1'
#
loop_
_entity.id
_entity.type
_entity.pdbx_description
1 polymer ?
#
loop_
_entity_poly.entity_id
_entity_poly.type
_entity_poly.pdbx_seq_one_letter_code
_entity_poly.pdbx_strand_id
1 'polypeptide(L)'
;MHHVSPMAAKILSVLVVEGCAEGLTFEYLIERLQASKSTLSTNINFLLDKGLIYYDTKEGKRRKYFKSFPFDKRFSEFLELIRYERDFTLRFRKYIDDQDPQHTDRFLERRMKKTGILLDYLGKMESLTEDFLEKLKQEDIREKL
;
A
#
# COMPACT_ATOMS: atom_id res chain seq x y z
N MET A 1 -12.53 8.40 9.71
CA MET A 1 -11.12 8.11 10.00
C MET A 1 -11.02 6.66 10.43
N HIS A 2 -10.43 5.79 9.61
CA HIS A 2 -10.30 4.37 9.97
C HIS A 2 -9.07 4.20 10.85
N HIS A 3 -9.28 4.23 12.16
CA HIS A 3 -8.21 3.94 13.11
C HIS A 3 -7.92 2.43 13.11
N VAL A 4 -6.66 2.07 12.97
CA VAL A 4 -6.21 0.69 13.22
C VAL A 4 -6.45 0.39 14.70
N SER A 5 -7.17 -0.69 15.00
CA SER A 5 -7.40 -1.07 16.40
C SER A 5 -6.07 -1.42 17.09
N PRO A 6 -5.97 -1.27 18.42
CA PRO A 6 -4.76 -1.68 19.16
C PRO A 6 -4.40 -3.15 18.91
N MET A 7 -5.40 -4.02 18.76
CA MET A 7 -5.16 -5.44 18.49
C MET A 7 -4.63 -5.67 17.08
N ALA A 8 -5.19 -4.99 16.06
CA ALA A 8 -4.67 -5.07 14.68
C ALA A 8 -3.21 -4.58 14.61
N ALA A 9 -2.89 -3.49 15.30
CA ALA A 9 -1.51 -3.00 15.39
C ALA A 9 -0.56 -4.02 16.03
N LYS A 10 -0.98 -4.69 17.13
CA LYS A 10 -0.21 -5.75 17.78
C LYS A 10 0.02 -6.95 16.86
N ILE A 11 -1.03 -7.42 16.16
CA ILE A 11 -0.91 -8.51 15.18
C ILE A 11 0.11 -8.17 14.12
N LEU A 12 -0.01 -6.99 13.50
CA LEU A 12 0.91 -6.55 12.46
C LEU A 12 2.36 -6.48 12.99
N SER A 13 2.55 -5.94 14.19
CA SER A 13 3.88 -5.86 14.82
C SER A 13 4.51 -7.24 15.03
N VAL A 14 3.74 -8.21 15.55
CA VAL A 14 4.22 -9.58 15.74
C VAL A 14 4.56 -10.23 14.41
N LEU A 15 3.74 -10.04 13.38
CA LEU A 15 4.01 -10.56 12.03
C LEU A 15 5.28 -9.94 11.41
N VAL A 16 5.53 -8.65 11.64
CA VAL A 16 6.73 -7.98 11.15
C VAL A 16 7.99 -8.45 11.87
N VAL A 17 7.92 -8.59 13.20
CA VAL A 17 9.11 -8.90 14.04
C VAL A 17 9.41 -10.38 14.10
N GLU A 18 8.37 -11.23 14.21
CA GLU A 18 8.52 -12.67 14.46
C GLU A 18 8.15 -13.52 13.24
N GLY A 19 7.52 -12.92 12.22
CA GLY A 19 6.86 -13.61 11.11
C GLY A 19 7.76 -14.17 10.03
N CYS A 20 9.07 -14.30 10.24
CA CYS A 20 10.05 -14.95 9.34
C CYS A 20 9.49 -15.36 7.94
N ALA A 21 10.32 -15.93 7.06
CA ALA A 21 9.91 -16.35 5.71
C ALA A 21 8.69 -17.32 5.67
N GLU A 22 8.46 -18.08 6.75
CA GLU A 22 7.39 -19.08 6.82
C GLU A 22 6.01 -18.51 7.19
N GLY A 23 5.95 -17.36 7.86
CA GLY A 23 4.73 -16.79 8.43
C GLY A 23 4.30 -17.42 9.75
N LEU A 24 3.27 -16.86 10.39
CA LEU A 24 2.75 -17.30 11.68
C LEU A 24 1.35 -17.86 11.54
N THR A 25 1.04 -18.90 12.33
CA THR A 25 -0.29 -19.52 12.33
C THR A 25 -1.29 -18.76 13.20
N PHE A 26 -2.57 -19.03 12.99
CA PHE A 26 -3.64 -18.44 13.80
C PHE A 26 -3.50 -18.83 15.28
N GLU A 27 -3.18 -20.10 15.55
CA GLU A 27 -2.98 -20.63 16.89
C GLU A 27 -1.79 -19.96 17.59
N TYR A 28 -0.68 -19.78 16.88
CA TYR A 28 0.47 -19.05 17.41
C TYR A 28 0.11 -17.61 17.81
N LEU A 29 -0.63 -16.92 16.97
CA LEU A 29 -1.05 -15.54 17.26
C LEU A 29 -2.01 -15.45 18.45
N ILE A 30 -2.91 -16.44 18.64
CA ILE A 30 -3.77 -16.53 19.85
C ILE A 30 -2.91 -16.62 21.11
N GLU A 31 -1.97 -17.56 21.14
CA GLU A 31 -1.10 -17.78 22.31
C GLU A 31 -0.20 -16.58 22.57
N ARG A 32 0.42 -16.06 21.53
CA ARG A 32 1.37 -14.95 21.61
C ARG A 32 0.74 -13.65 22.08
N LEU A 33 -0.50 -13.38 21.64
CA LEU A 33 -1.23 -12.15 21.94
C LEU A 33 -2.23 -12.29 23.08
N GLN A 34 -2.42 -13.49 23.62
CA GLN A 34 -3.41 -13.79 24.67
C GLN A 34 -4.82 -13.28 24.26
N ALA A 35 -5.17 -13.44 23.00
CA ALA A 35 -6.40 -12.92 22.43
C ALA A 35 -7.46 -14.02 22.26
N SER A 36 -8.75 -13.64 22.32
CA SER A 36 -9.82 -14.57 21.97
C SER A 36 -9.83 -14.84 20.46
N LYS A 37 -10.32 -16.02 20.07
CA LYS A 37 -10.46 -16.41 18.65
C LYS A 37 -11.26 -15.38 17.85
N SER A 38 -12.36 -14.86 18.39
CA SER A 38 -13.21 -13.87 17.73
C SER A 38 -12.49 -12.54 17.54
N THR A 39 -11.81 -12.06 18.57
CA THR A 39 -11.03 -10.82 18.50
C THR A 39 -9.91 -10.93 17.46
N LEU A 40 -9.18 -12.04 17.47
CA LEU A 40 -8.10 -12.27 16.53
C LEU A 40 -8.63 -12.36 15.08
N SER A 41 -9.69 -13.13 14.85
CA SER A 41 -10.30 -13.30 13.53
C SER A 41 -10.79 -11.97 12.94
N THR A 42 -11.49 -11.16 13.72
CA THR A 42 -11.97 -9.85 13.28
C THR A 42 -10.83 -8.94 12.84
N ASN A 43 -9.75 -8.89 13.62
CA ASN A 43 -8.61 -8.02 13.33
C ASN A 43 -7.74 -8.56 12.19
N ILE A 44 -7.59 -9.87 12.04
CA ILE A 44 -6.91 -10.49 10.88
C ILE A 44 -7.68 -10.16 9.59
N ASN A 45 -9.01 -10.33 9.57
CA ASN A 45 -9.82 -10.01 8.40
C ASN A 45 -9.69 -8.53 8.04
N PHE A 46 -9.72 -7.62 9.02
CA PHE A 46 -9.47 -6.20 8.80
C PHE A 46 -8.10 -5.96 8.13
N LEU A 47 -7.04 -6.59 8.62
CA LEU A 47 -5.68 -6.44 8.06
C LEU A 47 -5.56 -7.03 6.64
N LEU A 48 -6.24 -8.14 6.37
CA LEU A 48 -6.34 -8.74 5.03
C LEU A 48 -7.09 -7.82 4.06
N ASP A 49 -8.25 -7.29 4.46
CA ASP A 49 -9.05 -6.37 3.65
C ASP A 49 -8.31 -5.07 3.32
N LYS A 50 -7.41 -4.63 4.21
CA LYS A 50 -6.55 -3.46 3.99
C LYS A 50 -5.27 -3.76 3.21
N GLY A 51 -5.03 -5.02 2.84
CA GLY A 51 -3.81 -5.41 2.13
C GLY A 51 -2.54 -5.19 2.96
N LEU A 52 -2.64 -5.22 4.30
CA LEU A 52 -1.49 -5.05 5.20
C LEU A 52 -0.81 -6.38 5.49
N ILE A 53 -1.55 -7.47 5.41
CA ILE A 53 -1.09 -8.84 5.55
C ILE A 53 -1.67 -9.73 4.45
N TYR A 54 -1.06 -10.87 4.25
CA TYR A 54 -1.55 -11.95 3.39
C TYR A 54 -1.33 -13.28 4.09
N TYR A 55 -1.77 -14.37 3.50
CA TYR A 55 -1.46 -15.71 3.98
C TYR A 55 -1.14 -16.67 2.84
N ASP A 56 -0.30 -17.65 3.16
CA ASP A 56 -0.02 -18.80 2.32
C ASP A 56 -0.59 -20.06 2.98
N THR A 57 -0.83 -21.08 2.15
CA THR A 57 -1.14 -22.45 2.60
C THR A 57 -0.03 -23.36 2.10
N LYS A 58 0.47 -24.25 2.96
CA LYS A 58 1.45 -25.26 2.55
C LYS A 58 0.72 -26.40 1.85
N GLU A 59 1.36 -26.97 0.84
CA GLU A 59 0.83 -28.07 0.03
C GLU A 59 0.31 -29.21 0.92
N GLY A 60 -0.94 -29.66 0.69
CA GLY A 60 -1.60 -30.69 1.48
C GLY A 60 -2.07 -30.29 2.89
N LYS A 61 -1.95 -29.01 3.28
CA LYS A 61 -2.38 -28.52 4.59
C LYS A 61 -3.38 -27.36 4.44
N ARG A 62 -4.49 -27.42 5.19
CA ARG A 62 -5.49 -26.32 5.24
C ARG A 62 -5.08 -25.17 6.16
N ARG A 63 -3.93 -25.26 6.84
CA ARG A 63 -3.45 -24.26 7.79
C ARG A 63 -2.92 -23.02 7.06
N LYS A 64 -3.42 -21.86 7.46
CA LYS A 64 -2.96 -20.56 6.95
C LYS A 64 -1.74 -20.08 7.74
N TYR A 65 -0.76 -19.55 7.01
CA TYR A 65 0.44 -18.92 7.55
C TYR A 65 0.40 -17.44 7.19
N PHE A 66 0.12 -16.59 8.16
CA PHE A 66 -0.03 -15.15 7.97
C PHE A 66 1.34 -14.47 7.90
N LYS A 67 1.45 -13.50 7.00
CA LYS A 67 2.66 -12.72 6.74
C LYS A 67 2.29 -11.25 6.56
N SER A 68 3.17 -10.35 7.00
CA SER A 68 3.06 -8.94 6.65
C SER A 68 3.57 -8.69 5.23
N PHE A 69 2.94 -7.77 4.50
CA PHE A 69 3.53 -7.28 3.27
C PHE A 69 4.78 -6.44 3.60
N PRO A 70 5.92 -6.71 2.95
CA PRO A 70 7.11 -5.88 3.06
C PRO A 70 6.83 -4.43 2.65
N PHE A 71 7.52 -3.48 3.26
CA PHE A 71 7.31 -2.05 2.96
C PHE A 71 7.64 -1.71 1.51
N ASP A 72 8.72 -2.26 0.97
CA ASP A 72 9.13 -2.08 -0.42
C ASP A 72 8.04 -2.49 -1.40
N LYS A 73 7.42 -3.66 -1.21
CA LYS A 73 6.31 -4.13 -2.05
C LYS A 73 5.10 -3.21 -1.97
N ARG A 74 4.67 -2.83 -0.76
CA ARG A 74 3.52 -1.95 -0.56
C ARG A 74 3.72 -0.57 -1.20
N PHE A 75 4.91 0.00 -1.04
CA PHE A 75 5.22 1.31 -1.61
C PHE A 75 5.51 1.25 -3.10
N SER A 76 5.97 0.12 -3.64
CA SER A 76 6.05 -0.10 -5.09
C SER A 76 4.65 -0.13 -5.72
N GLU A 77 3.67 -0.80 -5.11
CA GLU A 77 2.28 -0.78 -5.58
C GLU A 77 1.66 0.64 -5.50
N PHE A 78 1.98 1.38 -4.44
CA PHE A 78 1.57 2.78 -4.31
C PHE A 78 2.21 3.67 -5.39
N LEU A 79 3.47 3.47 -5.73
CA LEU A 79 4.15 4.17 -6.80
C LEU A 79 3.49 3.92 -8.17
N GLU A 80 3.12 2.67 -8.46
CA GLU A 80 2.38 2.34 -9.68
C GLU A 80 1.02 3.04 -9.75
N LEU A 81 0.32 3.16 -8.63
CA LEU A 81 -0.94 3.91 -8.56
C LEU A 81 -0.73 5.41 -8.86
N ILE A 82 0.33 6.02 -8.30
CA ILE A 82 0.69 7.42 -8.58
C ILE A 82 0.96 7.62 -10.08
N ARG A 83 1.72 6.71 -10.71
CA ARG A 83 2.05 6.75 -12.13
C ARG A 83 0.80 6.59 -13.01
N TYR A 84 -0.09 5.68 -12.62
CA TYR A 84 -1.36 5.49 -13.30
C TYR A 84 -2.22 6.76 -13.27
N GLU A 85 -2.39 7.39 -12.11
CA GLU A 85 -3.12 8.65 -11.96
C GLU A 85 -2.50 9.79 -12.77
N ARG A 86 -1.17 9.85 -12.82
CA ARG A 86 -0.44 10.83 -13.63
C ARG A 86 -0.67 10.63 -15.13
N ASP A 87 -0.55 9.40 -15.64
CA ASP A 87 -0.82 9.08 -17.04
C ASP A 87 -2.27 9.39 -17.42
N PHE A 88 -3.23 9.00 -16.60
CA PHE A 88 -4.63 9.31 -16.78
C PHE A 88 -4.87 10.83 -16.84
N THR A 89 -4.28 11.60 -15.93
CA THR A 89 -4.42 13.05 -15.88
C THR A 89 -3.83 13.71 -17.12
N LEU A 90 -2.67 13.23 -17.61
CA LEU A 90 -2.05 13.74 -18.85
C LEU A 90 -2.94 13.48 -20.08
N ARG A 91 -3.52 12.29 -20.20
CA ARG A 91 -4.46 11.94 -21.27
C ARG A 91 -5.74 12.77 -21.21
N PHE A 92 -6.25 12.99 -19.99
CA PHE A 92 -7.42 13.85 -19.77
C PHE A 92 -7.13 15.30 -20.18
N ARG A 93 -5.98 15.84 -19.84
CA ARG A 93 -5.55 17.18 -20.26
C ARG A 93 -5.48 17.30 -21.78
N LYS A 94 -4.86 16.33 -22.45
CA LYS A 94 -4.80 16.27 -23.90
C LYS A 94 -6.20 16.27 -24.51
N TYR A 95 -7.12 15.50 -23.97
CA TYR A 95 -8.50 15.48 -24.42
C TYR A 95 -9.16 16.87 -24.31
N ILE A 96 -8.95 17.60 -23.21
CA ILE A 96 -9.46 18.97 -23.03
C ILE A 96 -8.86 19.92 -24.08
N ASP A 97 -7.56 19.87 -24.30
CA ASP A 97 -6.87 20.70 -25.31
C ASP A 97 -7.43 20.43 -26.73
N ASP A 98 -7.71 19.18 -27.05
CA ASP A 98 -8.30 18.79 -28.35
C ASP A 98 -9.75 19.30 -28.51
N GLN A 99 -10.51 19.45 -27.40
CA GLN A 99 -11.88 19.96 -27.43
C GLN A 99 -11.95 21.51 -27.48
N ASP A 100 -11.03 22.21 -26.86
CA ASP A 100 -10.96 23.67 -26.80
C ASP A 100 -9.53 24.18 -27.09
N PRO A 101 -9.05 24.05 -28.34
CA PRO A 101 -7.68 24.44 -28.71
C PRO A 101 -7.37 25.93 -28.50
N GLN A 102 -8.41 26.78 -28.43
CA GLN A 102 -8.26 28.22 -28.22
C GLN A 102 -8.42 28.64 -26.75
N HIS A 103 -8.67 27.69 -25.86
CA HIS A 103 -8.88 27.93 -24.43
C HIS A 103 -9.94 29.01 -24.12
N THR A 104 -11.04 28.99 -24.85
CA THR A 104 -12.13 29.96 -24.74
C THR A 104 -13.20 29.56 -23.72
N ASP A 105 -13.29 28.27 -23.42
CA ASP A 105 -14.23 27.75 -22.42
C ASP A 105 -13.68 27.89 -21.01
N ARG A 106 -14.29 28.81 -20.22
CA ARG A 106 -13.91 29.04 -18.81
C ARG A 106 -14.04 27.82 -17.91
N PHE A 107 -14.95 26.88 -18.21
CA PHE A 107 -15.09 25.66 -17.45
C PHE A 107 -13.91 24.73 -17.71
N LEU A 108 -13.53 24.54 -18.98
CA LEU A 108 -12.38 23.73 -19.36
C LEU A 108 -11.07 24.36 -18.86
N GLU A 109 -10.92 25.67 -18.93
CA GLU A 109 -9.77 26.39 -18.37
C GLU A 109 -9.60 26.11 -16.85
N ARG A 110 -10.68 26.13 -16.07
CA ARG A 110 -10.61 25.78 -14.64
C ARG A 110 -10.20 24.32 -14.40
N ARG A 111 -10.65 23.40 -15.25
CA ARG A 111 -10.25 21.99 -15.20
C ARG A 111 -8.74 21.84 -15.49
N MET A 112 -8.25 22.56 -16.50
CA MET A 112 -6.83 22.57 -16.83
C MET A 112 -5.96 23.08 -15.67
N LYS A 113 -6.37 24.15 -15.00
CA LYS A 113 -5.66 24.67 -13.81
C LYS A 113 -5.63 23.63 -12.68
N LYS A 114 -6.75 23.00 -12.36
CA LYS A 114 -6.85 21.97 -11.31
C LYS A 114 -5.99 20.74 -11.61
N THR A 115 -6.03 20.26 -12.86
CA THR A 115 -5.20 19.12 -13.27
C THR A 115 -3.70 19.46 -13.29
N GLY A 116 -3.34 20.73 -13.52
CA GLY A 116 -1.96 21.20 -13.39
C GLY A 116 -1.44 21.09 -11.95
N ILE A 117 -2.26 21.51 -10.98
CA ILE A 117 -1.95 21.36 -9.55
C ILE A 117 -1.82 19.88 -9.18
N LEU A 118 -2.73 19.03 -9.68
CA LEU A 118 -2.68 17.59 -9.44
C LEU A 118 -1.40 16.96 -10.00
N LEU A 119 -0.99 17.32 -11.23
CA LEU A 119 0.24 16.81 -11.84
C LEU A 119 1.50 17.22 -11.05
N ASP A 120 1.57 18.45 -10.56
CA ASP A 120 2.67 18.88 -9.69
C ASP A 120 2.73 18.06 -8.40
N TYR A 121 1.58 17.84 -7.78
CA TYR A 121 1.48 17.00 -6.59
C TYR A 121 1.91 15.55 -6.86
N LEU A 122 1.36 14.93 -7.91
CA LEU A 122 1.69 13.54 -8.28
C LEU A 122 3.18 13.39 -8.61
N GLY A 123 3.80 14.35 -9.31
CA GLY A 123 5.23 14.33 -9.59
C GLY A 123 6.10 14.37 -8.33
N LYS A 124 5.72 15.18 -7.33
CA LYS A 124 6.40 15.21 -6.02
C LYS A 124 6.22 13.91 -5.25
N MET A 125 5.02 13.34 -5.25
CA MET A 125 4.74 12.05 -4.61
C MET A 125 5.54 10.92 -5.25
N GLU A 126 5.63 10.89 -6.59
CA GLU A 126 6.42 9.93 -7.34
C GLU A 126 7.90 9.99 -6.91
N SER A 127 8.50 11.18 -6.97
CA SER A 127 9.91 11.36 -6.58
C SER A 127 10.19 10.96 -5.13
N LEU A 128 9.34 11.39 -4.18
CA LEU A 128 9.50 11.02 -2.77
C LEU A 128 9.38 9.51 -2.54
N THR A 129 8.48 8.86 -3.26
CA THR A 129 8.27 7.41 -3.13
C THR A 129 9.44 6.63 -3.74
N GLU A 130 9.98 7.08 -4.88
CA GLU A 130 11.18 6.50 -5.49
C GLU A 130 12.40 6.63 -4.57
N ASP A 131 12.64 7.83 -4.02
CA ASP A 131 13.73 8.07 -3.06
C ASP A 131 13.62 7.18 -1.82
N PHE A 132 12.40 6.98 -1.32
CA PHE A 132 12.15 6.10 -0.19
C PHE A 132 12.47 4.63 -0.53
N LEU A 133 12.00 4.14 -1.67
CA LEU A 133 12.25 2.77 -2.13
C LEU A 133 13.74 2.51 -2.36
N GLU A 134 14.47 3.49 -2.90
CA GLU A 134 15.90 3.38 -3.09
C GLU A 134 16.64 3.28 -1.74
N LYS A 135 16.26 4.07 -0.74
CA LYS A 135 16.83 3.98 0.62
C LYS A 135 16.58 2.62 1.27
N LEU A 136 15.36 2.06 1.11
CA LEU A 136 15.07 0.72 1.62
C LEU A 136 15.99 -0.33 0.99
N LYS A 137 16.17 -0.29 -0.35
CA LYS A 137 17.08 -1.20 -1.04
C LYS A 137 18.53 -1.11 -0.54
N GLN A 138 19.00 0.12 -0.25
CA GLN A 138 20.35 0.33 0.27
C GLN A 138 20.53 -0.27 1.67
N GLU A 139 19.53 -0.17 2.55
CA GLU A 139 19.57 -0.79 3.87
C GLU A 139 19.53 -2.33 3.78
N ASP A 140 18.68 -2.92 2.94
CA ASP A 140 18.64 -4.36 2.72
C ASP A 140 19.96 -4.94 2.21
N ILE A 141 20.72 -4.16 1.44
CA ILE A 141 22.06 -4.54 0.97
C ILE A 141 23.06 -4.52 2.13
N ARG A 142 22.99 -3.52 3.01
CA ARG A 142 23.86 -3.39 4.18
C ARG A 142 23.66 -4.51 5.20
N GLU A 143 22.42 -4.94 5.41
CA GLU A 143 22.10 -6.05 6.31
C GLU A 143 22.59 -7.42 5.81
N LYS A 144 22.89 -7.56 4.52
CA LYS A 144 23.40 -8.79 3.91
C LYS A 144 24.93 -8.88 3.86
N LEU A 145 25.63 -7.81 4.21
CA LEU A 145 27.10 -7.73 4.27
C LEU A 145 27.62 -7.95 5.69
#